data_784f6c17cd7a55069562a5e44e267b54
#
_entry.id   784f6c17cd7a55069562a5e44e267b54
#
_cell.length_a   1.000
_cell.length_b   1.000
_cell.length_c   1.000
_cell.angle_alpha   90.00
_cell.angle_beta   90.00
_cell.angle_gamma   90.00
#
_symmetry.space_group_name_H-M   'P 1'
#
loop_
_entity.id
_entity.type
_entity.pdbx_description
1 polymer ?
#
loop_
_entity_poly.entity_id
_entity_poly.type
_entity_poly.pdbx_seq_one_letter_code
_entity_poly.pdbx_strand_id
1 'polypeptide(L)'
;MKKKCILVLRLIIGISFVFSGITKVFNMTMFLDTVSRFNVLPAVLNLPFAVFFPVAELVFGAALVIGYLTKFSSFSIMFMLIMMLAAIVPQLLGGPPIEDCGCFGGLMDSAVDYGLLMRDIALFALTWLIFIQPDHLFTLDRKLARG
;
A
#
# COMPACT_ATOMS: atom_id res chain seq x y z
N MET A 1 5.66 -18.27 -14.45
CA MET A 1 5.62 -18.53 -12.99
C MET A 1 4.50 -19.52 -12.67
N LYS A 2 4.71 -20.39 -11.68
CA LYS A 2 3.66 -21.34 -11.29
C LYS A 2 2.48 -20.58 -10.69
N LYS A 3 1.25 -20.88 -11.12
CA LYS A 3 0.02 -20.20 -10.68
C LYS A 3 -0.15 -20.14 -9.16
N LYS A 4 0.40 -21.10 -8.41
CA LYS A 4 0.46 -21.11 -6.94
C LYS A 4 1.32 -19.98 -6.36
N CYS A 5 2.42 -19.61 -7.03
CA CYS A 5 3.31 -18.55 -6.59
C CYS A 5 2.61 -17.17 -6.63
N ILE A 6 1.83 -16.92 -7.68
CA ILE A 6 1.04 -15.68 -7.82
C ILE A 6 -0.03 -15.58 -6.73
N LEU A 7 -0.68 -16.71 -6.38
CA LEU A 7 -1.64 -16.73 -5.28
C LEU A 7 -0.98 -16.35 -3.95
N VAL A 8 0.18 -16.93 -3.65
CA VAL A 8 0.93 -16.65 -2.41
C VAL A 8 1.36 -15.17 -2.39
N LEU A 9 1.93 -14.66 -3.49
CA LEU A 9 2.31 -13.24 -3.59
C LEU A 9 1.12 -12.31 -3.37
N ARG A 10 -0.03 -12.61 -3.97
CA ARG A 10 -1.26 -11.86 -3.82
C ARG A 10 -1.73 -11.83 -2.36
N LEU A 11 -1.69 -12.96 -1.67
CA LEU A 11 -2.05 -13.06 -0.27
C LEU A 11 -1.09 -12.27 0.62
N ILE A 12 0.21 -12.38 0.39
CA ILE A 12 1.23 -11.65 1.17
C ILE A 12 1.02 -10.13 1.00
N ILE A 13 0.92 -9.64 -0.23
CA ILE A 13 0.73 -8.21 -0.50
C ILE A 13 -0.60 -7.73 0.08
N GLY A 14 -1.69 -8.44 -0.19
CA GLY A 14 -3.02 -8.06 0.30
C GLY A 14 -3.09 -8.00 1.83
N ILE A 15 -2.55 -9.01 2.52
CA ILE A 15 -2.51 -9.05 3.99
C ILE A 15 -1.63 -7.91 4.54
N SER A 16 -0.49 -7.63 3.93
CA SER A 16 0.39 -6.52 4.34
C SER A 16 -0.33 -5.17 4.23
N PHE A 17 -1.10 -4.94 3.15
CA PHE A 17 -1.88 -3.71 2.97
C PHE A 17 -3.07 -3.63 3.94
N VAL A 18 -3.77 -4.72 4.18
CA VAL A 18 -4.83 -4.78 5.20
C VAL A 18 -4.27 -4.46 6.58
N PHE A 19 -3.15 -5.05 6.95
CA PHE A 19 -2.49 -4.78 8.23
C PHE A 19 -2.06 -3.32 8.35
N SER A 20 -1.41 -2.77 7.31
CA SER A 20 -1.02 -1.35 7.24
C SER A 20 -2.22 -0.41 7.37
N GLY A 21 -3.31 -0.69 6.65
CA GLY A 21 -4.53 0.11 6.74
C GLY A 21 -5.18 0.06 8.13
N ILE A 22 -5.24 -1.12 8.76
CA ILE A 22 -5.76 -1.29 10.13
C ILE A 22 -4.96 -0.45 11.12
N THR A 23 -3.62 -0.55 11.11
CA THR A 23 -2.77 0.17 12.05
C THR A 23 -2.90 1.69 11.92
N LYS A 24 -3.02 2.20 10.68
CA LYS A 24 -3.23 3.63 10.41
C LYS A 24 -4.60 4.12 10.87
N VAL A 25 -5.65 3.31 10.70
CA VAL A 25 -7.00 3.65 11.19
C VAL A 25 -7.01 3.76 12.71
N PHE A 26 -6.36 2.83 13.42
CA PHE A 26 -6.27 2.88 14.88
C PHE A 26 -5.38 4.02 15.41
N ASN A 27 -4.35 4.42 14.65
CA ASN A 27 -3.40 5.47 15.02
C ASN A 27 -3.50 6.69 14.08
N MET A 28 -4.72 7.13 13.80
CA MET A 28 -5.01 8.15 12.79
C MET A 28 -4.32 9.50 13.08
N THR A 29 -4.22 9.88 14.36
CA THR A 29 -3.55 11.12 14.78
C THR A 29 -2.06 11.10 14.45
N MET A 30 -1.37 9.98 14.71
CA MET A 30 0.04 9.80 14.36
C MET A 30 0.23 9.80 12.84
N PHE A 31 -0.66 9.13 12.10
CA PHE A 31 -0.59 9.13 10.65
C PHE A 31 -0.82 10.52 10.05
N LEU A 32 -1.76 11.29 10.58
CA LEU A 32 -2.00 12.68 10.18
C LEU A 32 -0.77 13.57 10.44
N ASP A 33 -0.13 13.43 11.61
CA ASP A 33 1.10 14.15 11.92
C ASP A 33 2.22 13.80 10.94
N THR A 34 2.39 12.53 10.66
CA THR A 34 3.35 12.03 9.65
C THR A 34 3.08 12.64 8.27
N VAL A 35 1.84 12.60 7.77
CA VAL A 35 1.45 13.19 6.48
C VAL A 35 1.75 14.70 6.45
N SER A 36 1.50 15.40 7.56
CA SER A 36 1.79 16.84 7.66
C SER A 36 3.29 17.14 7.63
N ARG A 37 4.11 16.28 8.23
CA ARG A 37 5.59 16.40 8.24
C ARG A 37 6.22 16.18 6.86
N PHE A 38 5.66 15.28 6.06
CA PHE A 38 6.11 15.07 4.68
C PHE A 38 5.95 16.32 3.81
N ASN A 39 5.02 17.22 4.15
CA ASN A 39 4.76 18.49 3.46
C ASN A 39 4.60 18.36 1.93
N VAL A 40 4.11 17.22 1.46
CA VAL A 40 3.87 16.93 0.04
C VAL A 40 2.51 17.47 -0.41
N LEU A 41 1.57 17.60 0.54
CA LEU A 41 0.21 18.04 0.28
C LEU A 41 -0.05 19.41 0.93
N PRO A 42 -0.92 20.25 0.33
CA PRO A 42 -1.44 21.43 1.00
C PRO A 42 -2.13 21.05 2.32
N ALA A 43 -1.97 21.87 3.35
CA ALA A 43 -2.48 21.60 4.70
C ALA A 43 -3.98 21.22 4.74
N VAL A 44 -4.78 21.79 3.84
CA VAL A 44 -6.22 21.50 3.70
C VAL A 44 -6.49 20.05 3.26
N LEU A 45 -5.57 19.43 2.54
CA LEU A 45 -5.72 18.07 2.03
C LEU A 45 -5.14 17.00 2.96
N ASN A 46 -4.38 17.38 3.98
CA ASN A 46 -3.76 16.40 4.91
C ASN A 46 -4.81 15.58 5.65
N LEU A 47 -5.87 16.22 6.16
CA LEU A 47 -6.93 15.52 6.88
C LEU A 47 -7.74 14.56 5.99
N PRO A 48 -8.31 14.99 4.84
CA PRO A 48 -9.01 14.05 3.97
C PRO A 48 -8.10 12.92 3.48
N PHE A 49 -6.84 13.21 3.15
CA PHE A 49 -5.88 12.17 2.77
C PHE A 49 -5.64 11.17 3.90
N ALA A 50 -5.43 11.64 5.13
CA ALA A 50 -5.20 10.77 6.29
C ALA A 50 -6.40 9.87 6.62
N VAL A 51 -7.62 10.25 6.23
CA VAL A 51 -8.83 9.43 6.40
C VAL A 51 -9.01 8.45 5.24
N PHE A 52 -8.95 8.95 4.01
CA PHE A 52 -9.27 8.13 2.83
C PHE A 52 -8.18 7.13 2.49
N PHE A 53 -6.91 7.47 2.69
CA PHE A 53 -5.79 6.61 2.30
C PHE A 53 -5.78 5.28 3.05
N PRO A 54 -5.88 5.22 4.40
CA PRO A 54 -5.94 3.94 5.13
C PRO A 54 -7.18 3.11 4.79
N VAL A 55 -8.32 3.75 4.57
CA VAL A 55 -9.55 3.06 4.16
C VAL A 55 -9.37 2.42 2.77
N ALA A 56 -8.75 3.14 1.85
CA ALA A 56 -8.43 2.61 0.53
C ALA A 56 -7.43 1.43 0.61
N GLU A 57 -6.40 1.51 1.47
CA GLU A 57 -5.50 0.38 1.74
C GLU A 57 -6.25 -0.86 2.22
N LEU A 58 -7.19 -0.71 3.15
CA LEU A 58 -8.02 -1.80 3.65
C LEU A 58 -8.88 -2.41 2.54
N VAL A 59 -9.59 -1.59 1.80
CA VAL A 59 -10.53 -2.04 0.76
C VAL A 59 -9.79 -2.75 -0.37
N PHE A 60 -8.72 -2.16 -0.91
CA PHE A 60 -7.98 -2.76 -2.02
C PHE A 60 -7.11 -3.93 -1.57
N GLY A 61 -6.56 -3.89 -0.36
CA GLY A 61 -5.86 -5.02 0.24
C GLY A 61 -6.79 -6.22 0.43
N ALA A 62 -7.97 -6.02 1.02
CA ALA A 62 -8.97 -7.07 1.19
C ALA A 62 -9.48 -7.59 -0.17
N ALA A 63 -9.77 -6.70 -1.13
CA ALA A 63 -10.19 -7.09 -2.48
C ALA A 63 -9.11 -7.94 -3.17
N LEU A 64 -7.83 -7.61 -2.98
CA LEU A 64 -6.71 -8.39 -3.51
C LEU A 64 -6.63 -9.78 -2.85
N VAL A 65 -6.81 -9.89 -1.53
CA VAL A 65 -6.84 -11.18 -0.79
C VAL A 65 -7.96 -12.06 -1.32
N ILE A 66 -9.18 -11.54 -1.39
CA ILE A 66 -10.38 -12.25 -1.84
C ILE A 66 -10.28 -12.58 -3.34
N GLY A 67 -9.54 -11.77 -4.11
CA GLY A 67 -9.44 -11.89 -5.57
C GLY A 67 -10.65 -11.32 -6.30
N TYR A 68 -11.21 -10.25 -5.73
CA TYR A 68 -12.25 -9.46 -6.38
C TYR A 68 -11.63 -8.28 -7.10
N LEU A 69 -11.98 -8.08 -8.38
CA LEU A 69 -11.42 -7.03 -9.24
C LEU A 69 -9.87 -6.96 -9.14
N THR A 70 -9.20 -8.11 -9.24
CA THR A 70 -7.76 -8.25 -8.98
C THR A 70 -6.92 -7.25 -9.77
N LYS A 71 -7.25 -6.99 -11.03
CA LYS A 71 -6.54 -6.00 -11.87
C LYS A 71 -6.71 -4.59 -11.34
N PHE A 72 -7.94 -4.21 -10.98
CA PHE A 72 -8.23 -2.88 -10.46
C PHE A 72 -7.59 -2.67 -9.08
N SER A 73 -7.67 -3.67 -8.19
CA SER A 73 -7.03 -3.64 -6.88
C SER A 73 -5.51 -3.54 -7.00
N SER A 74 -4.89 -4.33 -7.89
CA SER A 74 -3.44 -4.25 -8.13
C SER A 74 -3.03 -2.89 -8.69
N PHE A 75 -3.80 -2.32 -9.61
CA PHE A 75 -3.54 -0.97 -10.13
C PHE A 75 -3.63 0.09 -9.04
N SER A 76 -4.68 0.03 -8.20
CA SER A 76 -4.85 0.96 -7.08
C SER A 76 -3.71 0.86 -6.06
N ILE A 77 -3.29 -0.35 -5.72
CA ILE A 77 -2.14 -0.59 -4.82
C ILE A 77 -0.85 -0.04 -5.43
N MET A 78 -0.61 -0.23 -6.72
CA MET A 78 0.55 0.35 -7.41
C MET A 78 0.53 1.88 -7.36
N PHE A 79 -0.64 2.48 -7.60
CA PHE A 79 -0.80 3.94 -7.49
C PHE A 79 -0.49 4.45 -6.08
N MET A 80 -0.97 3.73 -5.04
CA MET A 80 -0.68 4.07 -3.64
C MET A 80 0.81 3.95 -3.32
N LEU A 81 1.49 2.91 -3.82
CA LEU A 81 2.95 2.75 -3.67
C LEU A 81 3.72 3.88 -4.36
N ILE A 82 3.29 4.31 -5.55
CA ILE A 82 3.91 5.46 -6.23
C ILE A 82 3.75 6.74 -5.40
N MET A 83 2.56 6.99 -4.85
CA MET A 83 2.34 8.14 -3.98
C MET A 83 3.25 8.10 -2.74
N MET A 84 3.44 6.92 -2.17
CA MET A 84 4.30 6.72 -1.01
C MET A 84 5.78 6.93 -1.36
N LEU A 85 6.24 6.38 -2.49
CA LEU A 85 7.60 6.61 -3.00
C LEU A 85 7.84 8.11 -3.28
N ALA A 86 6.86 8.80 -3.86
CA ALA A 86 6.95 10.23 -4.10
C ALA A 86 7.07 11.06 -2.81
N ALA A 87 6.53 10.59 -1.69
CA ALA A 87 6.70 11.21 -0.39
C ALA A 87 8.06 10.90 0.25
N ILE A 88 8.56 9.67 0.11
CA ILE A 88 9.82 9.20 0.72
C ILE A 88 11.04 9.81 0.04
N VAL A 89 11.06 9.87 -1.30
CA VAL A 89 12.23 10.30 -2.07
C VAL A 89 12.74 11.70 -1.69
N PRO A 90 11.91 12.75 -1.57
CA PRO A 90 12.37 14.08 -1.15
C PRO A 90 12.99 14.07 0.25
N GLN A 91 12.49 13.24 1.16
CA GLN A 91 13.02 13.12 2.52
C GLN A 91 14.42 12.52 2.53
N LEU A 92 14.67 11.50 1.71
CA LEU A 92 15.99 10.89 1.56
C LEU A 92 17.01 11.83 0.89
N LEU A 93 16.56 12.76 0.04
CA LEU A 93 17.42 13.68 -0.70
C LEU A 93 17.83 14.95 0.09
N GLY A 94 17.36 15.11 1.32
CA GLY A 94 17.74 16.26 2.15
C GLY A 94 16.61 16.85 2.98
N GLY A 95 15.49 16.13 3.11
CA GLY A 95 14.42 16.51 4.03
C GLY A 95 14.82 16.34 5.50
N PRO A 96 14.10 16.96 6.45
CA PRO A 96 14.31 16.77 7.86
C PRO A 96 14.14 15.28 8.22
N PRO A 97 14.96 14.71 9.13
CA PRO A 97 14.84 13.31 9.50
C PRO A 97 13.46 13.04 10.09
N ILE A 98 12.72 12.14 9.47
CA ILE A 98 11.43 11.66 9.97
C ILE A 98 11.66 10.29 10.59
N GLU A 99 11.47 10.19 11.90
CA GLU A 99 11.73 8.99 12.69
C GLU A 99 10.70 7.89 12.42
N ASP A 100 9.48 8.26 11.97
CA ASP A 100 8.42 7.32 11.65
C ASP A 100 7.75 7.68 10.32
N CYS A 101 7.79 6.77 9.35
CA CYS A 101 7.13 6.94 8.05
C CYS A 101 5.60 6.75 8.11
N GLY A 102 5.05 6.36 9.27
CA GLY A 102 3.63 6.08 9.44
C GLY A 102 3.11 4.88 8.64
N CYS A 103 4.01 4.10 8.01
CA CYS A 103 3.62 2.96 7.17
C CYS A 103 2.86 1.89 7.95
N PHE A 104 3.20 1.70 9.23
CA PHE A 104 2.54 0.78 10.16
C PHE A 104 1.92 1.50 11.35
N GLY A 105 1.49 2.77 11.17
CA GLY A 105 0.77 3.51 12.19
C GLY A 105 1.51 3.66 13.53
N GLY A 106 2.86 3.77 13.50
CA GLY A 106 3.68 3.91 14.72
C GLY A 106 3.86 2.65 15.56
N LEU A 107 3.41 1.47 15.07
CA LEU A 107 3.64 0.19 15.78
C LEU A 107 5.04 -0.37 15.58
N MET A 108 5.74 0.06 14.55
CA MET A 108 7.13 -0.27 14.28
C MET A 108 7.84 1.03 13.93
N ASP A 109 8.89 1.36 14.67
CA ASP A 109 9.78 2.49 14.38
C ASP A 109 10.44 2.25 13.00
N SER A 110 9.79 2.74 11.97
CA SER A 110 10.27 2.65 10.59
C SER A 110 10.76 4.03 10.20
N ALA A 111 11.99 4.35 10.57
CA ALA A 111 12.64 5.56 10.07
C ALA A 111 12.59 5.59 8.53
N VAL A 112 12.50 6.78 7.96
CA VAL A 112 12.60 6.95 6.50
C VAL A 112 14.04 6.65 6.11
N ASP A 113 14.27 5.43 5.64
CA ASP A 113 15.57 4.87 5.33
C ASP A 113 15.55 4.21 3.94
N TYR A 114 16.74 3.97 3.40
CA TYR A 114 16.91 3.21 2.15
C TYR A 114 16.29 1.82 2.19
N GLY A 115 16.21 1.18 3.37
CA GLY A 115 15.53 -0.09 3.56
C GLY A 115 14.03 0.00 3.26
N LEU A 116 13.38 1.09 3.68
CA LEU A 116 11.98 1.37 3.40
C LEU A 116 11.76 1.57 1.89
N LEU A 117 12.62 2.35 1.24
CA LEU A 117 12.58 2.57 -0.20
C LEU A 117 12.71 1.25 -0.98
N MET A 118 13.67 0.41 -0.62
CA MET A 118 13.88 -0.89 -1.27
C MET A 118 12.68 -1.83 -1.08
N ARG A 119 12.08 -1.83 0.11
CA ARG A 119 10.85 -2.60 0.40
C ARG A 119 9.71 -2.16 -0.52
N ASP A 120 9.47 -0.87 -0.64
CA ASP A 120 8.35 -0.34 -1.42
C ASP A 120 8.57 -0.56 -2.93
N ILE A 121 9.81 -0.47 -3.42
CA ILE A 121 10.17 -0.85 -4.79
C ILE A 121 9.92 -2.34 -5.02
N ALA A 122 10.31 -3.20 -4.08
CA ALA A 122 10.07 -4.64 -4.17
C ALA A 122 8.56 -4.96 -4.20
N LEU A 123 7.78 -4.34 -3.32
CA LEU A 123 6.31 -4.48 -3.32
C LEU A 123 5.68 -4.00 -4.63
N PHE A 124 6.18 -2.90 -5.17
CA PHE A 124 5.74 -2.39 -6.47
C PHE A 124 6.03 -3.40 -7.60
N ALA A 125 7.25 -3.92 -7.67
CA ALA A 125 7.63 -4.92 -8.68
C ALA A 125 6.79 -6.20 -8.56
N LEU A 126 6.55 -6.68 -7.34
CA LEU A 126 5.71 -7.87 -7.11
C LEU A 126 4.25 -7.62 -7.50
N THR A 127 3.71 -6.43 -7.18
CA THR A 127 2.33 -6.05 -7.56
C THR A 127 2.21 -5.90 -9.07
N TRP A 128 3.23 -5.36 -9.73
CA TRP A 128 3.32 -5.29 -11.19
C TRP A 128 3.28 -6.67 -11.83
N LEU A 129 3.99 -7.65 -11.28
CA LEU A 129 3.94 -9.04 -11.75
C LEU A 129 2.54 -9.65 -11.64
N ILE A 130 1.80 -9.34 -10.57
CA ILE A 130 0.41 -9.77 -10.41
C ILE A 130 -0.48 -9.09 -11.45
N PHE A 131 -0.28 -7.80 -11.71
CA PHE A 131 -1.07 -7.02 -12.66
C PHE A 131 -0.96 -7.54 -14.11
N ILE A 132 0.24 -7.94 -14.55
CA ILE A 132 0.48 -8.43 -15.91
C ILE A 132 -0.11 -9.83 -16.15
N GLN A 133 -0.27 -10.65 -15.10
CA GLN A 133 -0.70 -12.04 -15.25
C GLN A 133 -2.22 -12.12 -15.52
N PRO A 134 -2.65 -12.67 -16.68
CA PRO A 134 -4.07 -12.73 -17.05
C PRO A 134 -4.85 -13.82 -16.28
N ASP A 135 -4.15 -14.83 -15.76
CA ASP A 135 -4.75 -16.01 -15.12
C ASP A 135 -4.58 -16.01 -13.60
N HIS A 136 -5.57 -15.50 -12.90
CA HIS A 136 -5.63 -15.61 -11.44
C HIS A 136 -6.38 -16.89 -11.04
N LEU A 137 -5.68 -17.82 -10.35
CA LEU A 137 -6.32 -18.97 -9.69
C LEU A 137 -7.09 -18.48 -8.44
N PHE A 138 -8.27 -19.10 -8.21
CA PHE A 138 -9.10 -18.82 -7.05
C PHE A 138 -9.50 -17.35 -6.90
N THR A 139 -9.92 -16.71 -7.98
CA THR A 139 -10.52 -15.38 -7.94
C THR A 139 -12.03 -15.48 -8.00
N LEU A 140 -12.71 -14.63 -7.23
CA LEU A 140 -14.16 -14.45 -7.35
C LEU A 140 -14.53 -13.97 -8.78
N ASP A 141 -13.64 -13.20 -9.42
CA ASP A 141 -13.80 -12.75 -10.80
C ASP A 141 -14.04 -13.93 -11.77
N ARG A 142 -13.38 -15.06 -11.57
CA ARG A 142 -13.56 -16.26 -12.41
C ARG A 142 -14.85 -17.02 -12.11
N LYS A 143 -15.35 -16.97 -10.88
CA LYS A 143 -16.65 -17.58 -10.51
C LYS A 143 -17.80 -16.76 -11.10
N LEU A 144 -17.70 -15.43 -11.04
CA LEU A 144 -18.70 -14.52 -11.60
C LEU A 144 -18.74 -14.54 -13.14
N ALA A 145 -17.60 -14.78 -13.80
CA ALA A 145 -17.54 -14.88 -15.26
C ALA A 145 -18.05 -16.24 -15.82
N ARG A 146 -18.33 -17.23 -14.96
CA ARG A 146 -18.84 -18.56 -15.32
C ARG A 146 -20.33 -18.77 -15.02
N GLY A 147 -20.98 -17.84 -14.35
CA GLY A 147 -22.43 -17.82 -14.11
C GLY A 147 -23.11 -16.89 -15.07
#